data_b18d72b9a0a8397ae4087956bc6f6d0f
#
_entry.id   b18d72b9a0a8397ae4087956bc6f6d0f
#
_cell.length_a   1.000
_cell.length_b   1.000
_cell.length_c   1.000
_cell.angle_alpha   90.00
_cell.angle_beta   90.00
_cell.angle_gamma   90.00
#
_symmetry.space_group_name_H-M   'P 1'
#
loop_
_entity.id
_entity.type
_entity.pdbx_description
1 polymer ?
#
loop_
_entity_poly.entity_id
_entity_poly.type
_entity_poly.pdbx_seq_one_letter_code
_entity_poly.pdbx_strand_id
1 'polypeptide(L)'
;GLIERLDHKTGTYLPVTPANAAPAVALCDGRGRVYQSLKPESVLIEEAGPERVCVRIDVAHRNRKGEALFASTFRIHLYRNSTRIKVLHTFVNDSDDEFNRVRSLALRVDAPPGREAVAQTEGQRLSMSDGPISLTQTHDDRFFLTQNDVVKSGKRSKGAVSVSGEKITLSLACRDFWENYPKGFRVDPKGLTLDICPPLVSKDYPKGGDLEDRLYYYLLDGRYTFKQGVSRTHEFWMDYGKVALTTFVNAVSLVI
;
A
#
# COMPACT_ATOMS: atom_id res chain seq x y z
N GLY A 1 18.77 -1.11 -3.20
CA GLY A 1 17.40 -1.59 -3.08
C GLY A 1 16.95 -1.59 -1.64
N LEU A 2 15.66 -1.49 -1.39
CA LEU A 2 15.11 -1.50 -0.02
C LEU A 2 15.16 -2.91 0.60
N ILE A 3 15.23 -3.95 -0.21
CA ILE A 3 15.30 -5.34 0.21
C ILE A 3 16.38 -6.05 -0.60
N GLU A 4 17.29 -6.68 0.11
CA GLU A 4 18.35 -7.51 -0.47
C GLU A 4 18.19 -8.95 0.01
N ARG A 5 18.40 -9.89 -0.88
CA ARG A 5 18.41 -11.32 -0.57
C ARG A 5 19.85 -11.79 -0.41
N LEU A 6 20.16 -12.44 0.70
CA LEU A 6 21.43 -13.12 0.86
C LEU A 6 21.47 -14.37 -0.05
N ASP A 7 22.40 -14.40 -0.97
CA ASP A 7 22.75 -15.62 -1.69
C ASP A 7 23.68 -16.47 -0.78
N HIS A 8 23.12 -17.53 -0.23
CA HIS A 8 23.84 -18.42 0.69
C HIS A 8 25.02 -19.18 0.03
N LYS A 9 25.07 -19.22 -1.31
CA LYS A 9 26.18 -19.87 -2.03
C LYS A 9 27.39 -18.95 -2.17
N THR A 10 27.15 -17.67 -2.35
CA THR A 10 28.20 -16.67 -2.62
C THR A 10 28.46 -15.74 -1.44
N GLY A 11 27.60 -15.75 -0.42
CA GLY A 11 27.63 -14.81 0.69
C GLY A 11 27.32 -13.34 0.26
N THR A 12 26.81 -13.14 -0.95
CA THR A 12 26.57 -11.81 -1.52
C THR A 12 25.11 -11.43 -1.37
N TYR A 13 24.86 -10.18 -1.04
CA TYR A 13 23.50 -9.62 -1.04
C TYR A 13 23.11 -9.27 -2.47
N LEU A 14 22.01 -9.87 -2.94
CA LEU A 14 21.41 -9.57 -4.23
C LEU A 14 20.23 -8.63 -4.03
N PRO A 15 20.16 -7.50 -4.76
CA PRO A 15 19.01 -6.60 -4.68
C PRO A 15 17.75 -7.34 -5.19
N VAL A 16 16.72 -7.36 -4.35
CA VAL A 16 15.39 -7.88 -4.73
C VAL A 16 14.60 -6.82 -5.49
N THR A 17 14.94 -5.54 -5.27
CA THR A 17 14.35 -4.41 -5.98
C THR A 17 15.31 -3.86 -7.05
N PRO A 18 14.81 -3.42 -8.22
CA PRO A 18 15.64 -2.81 -9.25
C PRO A 18 16.38 -1.57 -8.74
N ALA A 19 17.56 -1.29 -9.30
CA ALA A 19 18.36 -0.10 -8.97
C ALA A 19 17.60 1.23 -9.19
N ASN A 20 16.59 1.22 -10.06
CA ASN A 20 15.71 2.35 -10.39
C ASN A 20 14.29 2.14 -9.85
N ALA A 21 14.15 1.58 -8.65
CA ALA A 21 12.86 1.38 -8.01
C ALA A 21 12.06 2.69 -7.95
N ALA A 22 10.76 2.60 -8.21
CA ALA A 22 9.86 3.73 -8.01
C ALA A 22 9.83 4.14 -6.53
N PRO A 23 9.53 5.41 -6.21
CA PRO A 23 9.39 5.84 -4.82
C PRO A 23 8.40 4.96 -4.06
N ALA A 24 8.77 4.52 -2.85
CA ALA A 24 7.92 3.67 -2.03
C ALA A 24 6.60 4.36 -1.64
N VAL A 25 6.61 5.69 -1.52
CA VAL A 25 5.41 6.49 -1.22
C VAL A 25 5.23 7.54 -2.30
N ALA A 26 4.00 7.68 -2.76
CA ALA A 26 3.56 8.76 -3.63
C ALA A 26 2.29 9.40 -3.07
N LEU A 27 2.33 10.71 -2.85
CA LEU A 27 1.22 11.52 -2.41
C LEU A 27 0.90 12.54 -3.49
N CYS A 28 -0.38 12.71 -3.82
CA CYS A 28 -0.86 13.74 -4.73
C CYS A 28 -1.78 14.69 -3.95
N ASP A 29 -1.44 15.97 -3.90
CA ASP A 29 -2.27 16.96 -3.20
C ASP A 29 -3.55 17.33 -3.98
N GLY A 30 -4.41 18.12 -3.35
CA GLY A 30 -5.67 18.58 -3.94
C GLY A 30 -5.49 19.41 -5.22
N ARG A 31 -4.30 19.96 -5.46
CA ARG A 31 -3.94 20.74 -6.65
C ARG A 31 -3.29 19.88 -7.74
N GLY A 32 -3.05 18.58 -7.48
CA GLY A 32 -2.40 17.66 -8.41
C GLY A 32 -0.87 17.68 -8.36
N ARG A 33 -0.26 18.33 -7.37
CA ARG A 33 1.19 18.28 -7.17
C ARG A 33 1.56 16.94 -6.55
N VAL A 34 2.63 16.32 -7.06
CA VAL A 34 3.10 15.01 -6.60
C VAL A 34 4.27 15.19 -5.66
N TYR A 35 4.18 14.51 -4.52
CA TYR A 35 5.20 14.45 -3.48
C TYR A 35 5.64 12.99 -3.33
N GLN A 36 6.93 12.76 -3.19
CA GLN A 36 7.52 11.41 -3.17
C GLN A 36 8.54 11.28 -2.05
N SER A 37 8.66 10.09 -1.48
CA SER A 37 9.76 9.74 -0.59
C SER A 37 10.90 9.17 -1.42
N LEU A 38 11.91 9.97 -1.68
CA LEU A 38 13.07 9.56 -2.49
C LEU A 38 14.22 9.02 -1.64
N LYS A 39 14.37 9.54 -0.42
CA LYS A 39 15.43 9.18 0.50
C LYS A 39 14.89 9.16 1.93
N PRO A 40 15.23 8.16 2.76
CA PRO A 40 14.92 8.19 4.19
C PRO A 40 15.62 9.38 4.87
N GLU A 41 14.93 10.01 5.81
CA GLU A 41 15.53 11.00 6.72
C GLU A 41 16.26 10.29 7.86
N SER A 42 15.69 9.19 8.33
CA SER A 42 16.33 8.34 9.33
C SER A 42 16.05 6.85 9.09
N VAL A 43 16.99 6.00 9.50
CA VAL A 43 16.82 4.54 9.58
C VAL A 43 17.37 4.10 10.92
N LEU A 44 16.53 3.47 11.73
CA LEU A 44 16.86 3.03 13.08
C LEU A 44 16.42 1.59 13.29
N ILE A 45 17.27 0.78 13.89
CA ILE A 45 16.88 -0.54 14.43
C ILE A 45 16.28 -0.30 15.81
N GLU A 46 14.94 -0.37 15.93
CA GLU A 46 14.24 -0.19 17.21
C GLU A 46 14.32 -1.46 18.06
N GLU A 47 14.39 -2.62 17.44
CA GLU A 47 14.46 -3.90 18.12
C GLU A 47 15.35 -4.88 17.32
N ALA A 48 16.27 -5.55 18.01
CA ALA A 48 17.15 -6.57 17.44
C ALA A 48 17.18 -7.79 18.37
N GLY A 49 16.21 -8.67 18.20
CA GLY A 49 16.14 -9.94 18.93
C GLY A 49 16.44 -11.15 18.03
N PRO A 50 16.66 -12.34 18.63
CA PRO A 50 16.98 -13.55 17.88
C PRO A 50 15.82 -14.03 16.99
N GLU A 51 14.57 -13.69 17.32
CA GLU A 51 13.38 -14.14 16.60
C GLU A 51 12.74 -13.01 15.77
N ARG A 52 13.00 -11.76 16.10
CA ARG A 52 12.41 -10.60 15.43
C ARG A 52 13.38 -9.41 15.39
N VAL A 53 13.33 -8.70 14.28
CA VAL A 53 13.96 -7.40 14.10
C VAL A 53 12.89 -6.39 13.71
N CYS A 54 12.93 -5.19 14.30
CA CYS A 54 12.11 -4.06 13.91
C CYS A 54 13.01 -2.92 13.41
N VAL A 55 12.79 -2.52 12.15
CA VAL A 55 13.47 -1.37 11.55
C VAL A 55 12.47 -0.23 11.38
N ARG A 56 12.79 0.92 11.97
CA ARG A 56 12.05 2.16 11.73
C ARG A 56 12.72 2.97 10.63
N ILE A 57 11.90 3.48 9.72
CA ILE A 57 12.32 4.36 8.62
C ILE A 57 11.41 5.58 8.63
N ASP A 58 11.99 6.76 8.77
CA ASP A 58 11.27 8.03 8.67
C ASP A 58 11.54 8.68 7.32
N VAL A 59 10.49 9.17 6.68
CA VAL A 59 10.55 9.80 5.36
C VAL A 59 9.68 11.06 5.33
N ALA A 60 10.14 12.13 4.68
CA ALA A 60 9.30 13.24 4.26
C ALA A 60 8.91 13.07 2.79
N HIS A 61 7.70 13.45 2.44
CA HIS A 61 7.27 13.46 1.07
C HIS A 61 7.57 14.84 0.48
N ARG A 62 8.40 14.88 -0.56
CA ARG A 62 8.83 16.14 -1.17
C ARG A 62 8.44 16.20 -2.64
N ASN A 63 8.05 17.38 -3.10
CA ASN A 63 7.83 17.65 -4.50
C ASN A 63 9.15 18.04 -5.21
N ARG A 64 9.08 18.27 -6.51
CA ARG A 64 10.26 18.65 -7.32
C ARG A 64 10.94 19.95 -6.89
N LYS A 65 10.25 20.82 -6.15
CA LYS A 65 10.78 22.06 -5.60
C LYS A 65 11.40 21.90 -4.21
N GLY A 66 11.32 20.69 -3.63
CA GLY A 66 11.76 20.40 -2.27
C GLY A 66 10.74 20.72 -1.19
N GLU A 67 9.55 21.23 -1.54
CA GLU A 67 8.47 21.49 -0.58
C GLU A 67 7.96 20.16 0.00
N ALA A 68 7.82 20.08 1.31
CA ALA A 68 7.31 18.90 2.00
C ALA A 68 5.79 18.96 2.17
N LEU A 69 5.15 17.80 2.15
CA LEU A 69 3.76 17.61 2.53
C LEU A 69 3.60 16.23 3.16
N PHE A 70 3.22 16.17 4.40
CA PHE A 70 3.14 14.98 5.24
C PHE A 70 4.50 14.29 5.46
N ALA A 71 4.63 13.68 6.61
CA ALA A 71 5.71 12.76 6.92
C ALA A 71 5.14 11.34 7.07
N SER A 72 5.98 10.35 6.86
CA SER A 72 5.65 8.95 7.11
C SER A 72 6.71 8.25 7.93
N THR A 73 6.27 7.38 8.82
CA THR A 73 7.10 6.43 9.55
C THR A 73 6.70 5.03 9.16
N PHE A 74 7.68 4.23 8.77
CA PHE A 74 7.53 2.79 8.56
C PHE A 74 8.19 2.04 9.71
N ARG A 75 7.50 1.06 10.30
CA ARG A 75 8.07 0.04 11.15
C ARG A 75 7.96 -1.29 10.45
N ILE A 76 9.09 -1.84 10.08
CA ILE A 76 9.20 -3.09 9.31
C ILE A 76 9.65 -4.18 10.26
N HIS A 77 8.76 -5.13 10.53
CA HIS A 77 9.04 -6.27 11.37
C HIS A 77 9.40 -7.47 10.50
N LEU A 78 10.59 -7.99 10.72
CA LEU A 78 11.13 -9.18 10.08
C LEU A 78 11.22 -10.29 11.13
N TYR A 79 10.82 -11.50 10.75
CA TYR A 79 10.77 -12.65 11.65
C TYR A 79 11.72 -13.73 11.16
N ARG A 80 12.41 -14.37 12.09
CA ARG A 80 13.33 -15.48 11.79
C ARG A 80 12.60 -16.60 11.04
N ASN A 81 13.26 -17.16 10.04
CA ASN A 81 12.74 -18.26 9.22
C ASN A 81 11.35 -18.01 8.60
N SER A 82 10.99 -16.76 8.40
CA SER A 82 9.72 -16.36 7.81
C SER A 82 9.92 -15.56 6.53
N THR A 83 9.10 -15.83 5.52
CA THR A 83 9.00 -15.01 4.30
C THR A 83 8.04 -13.84 4.48
N ARG A 84 7.39 -13.75 5.66
CA ARG A 84 6.41 -12.72 6.00
C ARG A 84 7.08 -11.51 6.62
N ILE A 85 6.62 -10.36 6.17
CA ILE A 85 7.06 -9.05 6.65
C ILE A 85 5.81 -8.29 7.09
N LYS A 86 5.78 -7.85 8.36
CA LYS A 86 4.74 -6.94 8.85
C LYS A 86 5.23 -5.51 8.71
N VAL A 87 4.39 -4.64 8.20
CA VAL A 87 4.68 -3.22 8.07
C VAL A 87 3.59 -2.41 8.76
N LEU A 88 4.00 -1.52 9.65
CA LEU A 88 3.17 -0.45 10.17
C LEU A 88 3.59 0.84 9.44
N HIS A 89 2.68 1.40 8.68
CA HIS A 89 2.87 2.69 8.03
C HIS A 89 2.02 3.74 8.73
N THR A 90 2.67 4.71 9.34
CA THR A 90 2.04 5.88 9.93
C THR A 90 2.34 7.09 9.07
N PHE A 91 1.32 7.80 8.61
CA PHE A 91 1.51 9.13 8.06
C PHE A 91 0.96 10.19 9.02
N VAL A 92 1.51 11.39 8.94
CA VAL A 92 1.08 12.54 9.72
C VAL A 92 1.00 13.77 8.84
N ASN A 93 -0.08 14.55 9.00
CA ASN A 93 -0.16 15.90 8.46
C ASN A 93 0.53 16.86 9.43
N ASP A 94 1.82 17.06 9.22
CA ASP A 94 2.71 17.91 10.02
C ASP A 94 2.90 19.32 9.43
N SER A 95 2.08 19.67 8.42
CA SER A 95 2.15 20.99 7.78
C SER A 95 1.53 22.09 8.65
N ASP A 96 1.89 23.34 8.36
CA ASP A 96 1.37 24.51 9.08
C ASP A 96 -0.05 24.90 8.67
N ASP A 97 -0.55 24.36 7.55
CA ASP A 97 -1.92 24.61 7.09
C ASP A 97 -2.94 23.85 7.95
N GLU A 98 -4.00 24.53 8.41
CA GLU A 98 -5.05 23.91 9.23
C GLU A 98 -5.66 22.68 8.53
N PHE A 99 -5.88 22.76 7.23
CA PHE A 99 -6.42 21.67 6.42
C PHE A 99 -5.65 21.48 5.13
N ASN A 100 -5.26 20.24 4.86
CA ASN A 100 -4.64 19.84 3.61
C ASN A 100 -5.55 18.90 2.83
N ARG A 101 -5.71 19.21 1.55
CA ARG A 101 -6.46 18.37 0.61
C ARG A 101 -5.51 17.45 -0.16
N VAL A 102 -5.85 16.18 -0.19
CA VAL A 102 -5.08 15.12 -0.87
C VAL A 102 -5.99 14.40 -1.85
N ARG A 103 -5.49 14.11 -3.04
CA ARG A 103 -6.18 13.30 -4.05
C ARG A 103 -5.88 11.82 -3.89
N SER A 104 -4.63 11.51 -3.52
CA SER A 104 -4.21 10.12 -3.32
C SER A 104 -2.98 10.02 -2.41
N LEU A 105 -2.91 8.92 -1.69
CA LEU A 105 -1.72 8.47 -0.97
C LEU A 105 -1.53 6.98 -1.25
N ALA A 106 -0.40 6.60 -1.81
CA ALA A 106 -0.13 5.26 -2.26
C ALA A 106 1.24 4.76 -1.80
N LEU A 107 1.31 3.49 -1.45
CA LEU A 107 2.52 2.75 -1.13
C LEU A 107 2.80 1.76 -2.25
N ARG A 108 4.00 1.83 -2.83
CA ARG A 108 4.40 0.94 -3.90
C ARG A 108 5.39 -0.10 -3.43
N VAL A 109 5.14 -1.33 -3.82
CA VAL A 109 6.06 -2.46 -3.67
C VAL A 109 6.37 -2.96 -5.07
N ASP A 110 7.65 -2.92 -5.45
CA ASP A 110 8.07 -3.47 -6.73
C ASP A 110 7.93 -5.00 -6.65
N ALA A 111 7.07 -5.54 -7.48
CA ALA A 111 6.92 -6.99 -7.63
C ALA A 111 7.86 -7.49 -8.72
N PRO A 112 8.27 -8.77 -8.67
CA PRO A 112 9.01 -9.36 -9.76
C PRO A 112 8.16 -9.26 -11.03
N PRO A 113 8.63 -8.52 -12.03
CA PRO A 113 7.83 -8.26 -13.21
C PRO A 113 7.81 -9.48 -14.11
N GLY A 114 6.72 -9.65 -14.82
CA GLY A 114 6.59 -10.53 -15.95
C GLY A 114 5.29 -10.18 -16.64
N ARG A 115 5.30 -10.06 -17.95
CA ARG A 115 4.05 -9.92 -18.72
C ARG A 115 3.11 -11.11 -18.54
N GLU A 116 3.67 -12.25 -18.13
CA GLU A 116 2.95 -13.50 -17.82
C GLU A 116 2.56 -13.60 -16.34
N ALA A 117 2.80 -12.56 -15.55
CA ALA A 117 2.40 -12.56 -14.15
C ALA A 117 0.87 -12.69 -14.01
N VAL A 118 0.47 -13.44 -13.00
CA VAL A 118 -0.93 -13.68 -12.68
C VAL A 118 -1.22 -13.09 -11.31
N ALA A 119 -2.22 -12.22 -11.24
CA ALA A 119 -2.73 -11.71 -9.98
C ALA A 119 -3.90 -12.57 -9.49
N GLN A 120 -3.97 -12.75 -8.17
CA GLN A 120 -5.09 -13.40 -7.49
C GLN A 120 -5.65 -12.45 -6.43
N THR A 121 -6.96 -12.23 -6.48
CA THR A 121 -7.69 -11.45 -5.47
C THR A 121 -9.18 -11.77 -5.54
N GLU A 122 -9.89 -11.69 -4.41
CA GLU A 122 -11.35 -11.89 -4.31
C GLU A 122 -11.86 -13.18 -5.01
N GLY A 123 -11.04 -14.23 -5.01
CA GLY A 123 -11.35 -15.50 -5.67
C GLY A 123 -11.20 -15.50 -7.19
N GLN A 124 -10.70 -14.40 -7.77
CA GLN A 124 -10.40 -14.29 -9.20
C GLN A 124 -8.91 -14.52 -9.45
N ARG A 125 -8.61 -15.09 -10.62
CA ARG A 125 -7.27 -15.22 -11.17
C ARG A 125 -7.23 -14.45 -12.49
N LEU A 126 -6.39 -13.42 -12.55
CA LEU A 126 -6.37 -12.44 -13.63
C LEU A 126 -4.98 -12.38 -14.24
N SER A 127 -4.89 -12.43 -15.56
CA SER A 127 -3.61 -12.31 -16.28
C SER A 127 -3.19 -10.85 -16.42
N MET A 128 -1.92 -10.56 -16.15
CA MET A 128 -1.37 -9.22 -16.34
C MET A 128 -1.21 -8.84 -17.82
N SER A 129 -1.28 -9.83 -18.75
CA SER A 129 -1.31 -9.55 -20.18
C SER A 129 -2.55 -8.77 -20.61
N ASP A 130 -3.65 -8.94 -19.87
CA ASP A 130 -4.96 -8.36 -20.19
C ASP A 130 -5.10 -6.93 -19.66
N GLY A 131 -4.05 -6.39 -19.03
CA GLY A 131 -4.00 -5.02 -18.55
C GLY A 131 -3.87 -4.91 -17.01
N PRO A 132 -3.78 -3.67 -16.51
CA PRO A 132 -3.67 -3.41 -15.08
C PRO A 132 -4.95 -3.83 -14.34
N ILE A 133 -4.77 -4.23 -13.08
CA ILE A 133 -5.84 -4.68 -12.20
C ILE A 133 -5.98 -3.69 -11.06
N SER A 134 -7.21 -3.36 -10.68
CA SER A 134 -7.49 -2.61 -9.47
C SER A 134 -8.60 -3.25 -8.64
N LEU A 135 -8.38 -3.28 -7.32
CA LEU A 135 -9.36 -3.64 -6.30
C LEU A 135 -9.58 -2.40 -5.44
N THR A 136 -10.80 -1.87 -5.38
CA THR A 136 -11.08 -0.66 -4.60
C THR A 136 -12.32 -0.88 -3.74
N GLN A 137 -12.16 -0.78 -2.42
CA GLN A 137 -13.26 -0.64 -1.46
C GLN A 137 -13.62 0.83 -1.41
N THR A 138 -14.79 1.18 -1.92
CA THR A 138 -15.26 2.57 -1.99
C THR A 138 -16.10 2.97 -0.78
N HIS A 139 -16.89 2.03 -0.26
CA HIS A 139 -17.76 2.19 0.92
C HIS A 139 -17.63 0.96 1.82
N ASP A 140 -18.19 1.01 3.00
CA ASP A 140 -18.19 -0.12 3.95
C ASP A 140 -18.88 -1.38 3.41
N ASP A 141 -19.76 -1.21 2.43
CA ASP A 141 -20.57 -2.28 1.82
C ASP A 141 -20.33 -2.43 0.31
N ARG A 142 -19.28 -1.80 -0.26
CA ARG A 142 -19.08 -1.82 -1.72
C ARG A 142 -17.63 -1.82 -2.13
N PHE A 143 -17.22 -2.86 -2.87
CA PHE A 143 -15.96 -2.88 -3.59
C PHE A 143 -16.14 -3.19 -5.07
N PHE A 144 -15.12 -2.81 -5.85
CA PHE A 144 -14.99 -3.14 -7.27
C PHE A 144 -13.60 -3.75 -7.52
N LEU A 145 -13.60 -4.85 -8.26
CA LEU A 145 -12.41 -5.44 -8.88
C LEU A 145 -12.51 -5.19 -10.38
N THR A 146 -11.54 -4.52 -10.94
CA THR A 146 -11.55 -4.12 -12.35
C THR A 146 -10.28 -4.56 -13.06
N GLN A 147 -10.45 -4.98 -14.30
CA GLN A 147 -9.40 -5.16 -15.30
C GLN A 147 -10.05 -4.79 -16.64
N ASN A 148 -9.69 -3.62 -17.22
CA ASN A 148 -10.39 -2.95 -18.33
C ASN A 148 -11.83 -2.54 -17.95
N ASP A 149 -12.68 -3.53 -17.59
CA ASP A 149 -14.04 -3.35 -17.09
C ASP A 149 -14.20 -3.99 -15.70
N VAL A 150 -15.37 -3.83 -15.07
CA VAL A 150 -15.65 -4.46 -13.78
C VAL A 150 -15.72 -5.99 -13.95
N VAL A 151 -14.79 -6.69 -13.34
CA VAL A 151 -14.73 -8.16 -13.33
C VAL A 151 -15.58 -8.73 -12.22
N LYS A 152 -15.59 -8.06 -11.06
CA LYS A 152 -16.35 -8.46 -9.87
C LYS A 152 -16.68 -7.27 -9.02
N SER A 153 -17.84 -7.28 -8.40
CA SER A 153 -18.19 -6.38 -7.31
C SER A 153 -18.73 -7.15 -6.14
N GLY A 154 -18.74 -6.53 -4.97
CA GLY A 154 -19.25 -7.14 -3.75
C GLY A 154 -19.33 -6.13 -2.62
N LYS A 155 -19.67 -6.61 -1.43
CA LYS A 155 -19.87 -5.76 -0.26
C LYS A 155 -18.54 -5.41 0.40
N ARG A 156 -17.84 -6.39 0.92
CA ARG A 156 -16.63 -6.24 1.76
C ARG A 156 -15.50 -7.07 1.19
N SER A 157 -14.44 -6.40 0.80
CA SER A 157 -13.24 -7.06 0.33
C SER A 157 -12.38 -7.53 1.51
N LYS A 158 -11.71 -8.67 1.36
CA LYS A 158 -10.72 -9.14 2.32
C LYS A 158 -9.42 -8.34 2.29
N GLY A 159 -9.26 -7.45 1.33
CA GLY A 159 -8.11 -6.56 1.25
C GLY A 159 -6.79 -7.28 1.03
N ALA A 160 -6.75 -8.22 0.11
CA ALA A 160 -5.53 -8.96 -0.20
C ALA A 160 -5.40 -9.24 -1.70
N VAL A 161 -4.15 -9.24 -2.16
CA VAL A 161 -3.77 -9.55 -3.52
C VAL A 161 -2.45 -10.31 -3.53
N SER A 162 -2.29 -11.26 -4.44
CA SER A 162 -1.01 -11.88 -4.75
C SER A 162 -0.69 -11.74 -6.23
N VAL A 163 0.60 -11.61 -6.51
CA VAL A 163 1.14 -11.58 -7.87
C VAL A 163 2.18 -12.67 -8.00
N SER A 164 1.94 -13.62 -8.89
CA SER A 164 2.85 -14.72 -9.18
C SER A 164 3.56 -14.46 -10.50
N GLY A 165 4.88 -14.34 -10.45
CA GLY A 165 5.77 -14.39 -11.59
C GLY A 165 6.43 -15.77 -11.69
N GLU A 166 7.37 -15.94 -12.62
CA GLU A 166 8.05 -17.23 -12.85
C GLU A 166 8.76 -17.78 -11.61
N LYS A 167 9.40 -16.92 -10.82
CA LYS A 167 10.29 -17.32 -9.72
C LYS A 167 9.77 -16.98 -8.33
N ILE A 168 8.99 -15.93 -8.21
CA ILE A 168 8.58 -15.35 -6.93
C ILE A 168 7.08 -15.06 -6.97
N THR A 169 6.40 -15.35 -5.87
CA THR A 169 5.05 -14.87 -5.57
C THR A 169 5.17 -13.81 -4.49
N LEU A 170 4.57 -12.65 -4.70
CA LEU A 170 4.39 -11.62 -3.70
C LEU A 170 2.91 -11.55 -3.34
N SER A 171 2.61 -11.77 -2.08
CA SER A 171 1.28 -11.55 -1.51
C SER A 171 1.29 -10.30 -0.63
N LEU A 172 0.24 -9.50 -0.70
CA LEU A 172 0.02 -8.32 0.12
C LEU A 172 -1.38 -8.38 0.71
N ALA A 173 -1.50 -8.16 2.02
CA ALA A 173 -2.78 -8.03 2.71
C ALA A 173 -2.75 -6.79 3.61
N CYS A 174 -3.80 -5.99 3.56
CA CYS A 174 -3.99 -4.84 4.43
C CYS A 174 -5.03 -5.18 5.48
N ARG A 175 -4.66 -4.99 6.76
CA ARG A 175 -5.57 -5.21 7.89
C ARG A 175 -6.67 -4.16 7.89
N ASP A 176 -7.87 -4.57 8.32
CA ASP A 176 -9.05 -3.71 8.42
C ASP A 176 -9.31 -2.93 7.11
N PHE A 177 -9.17 -3.63 5.97
CA PHE A 177 -9.21 -3.02 4.64
C PHE A 177 -10.56 -2.40 4.32
N TRP A 178 -11.66 -3.14 4.53
CA TRP A 178 -13.00 -2.64 4.25
C TRP A 178 -13.49 -1.70 5.35
N GLU A 179 -13.04 -1.88 6.59
CA GLU A 179 -13.38 -1.02 7.73
C GLU A 179 -12.80 0.39 7.59
N ASN A 180 -11.62 0.46 7.01
CA ASN A 180 -10.91 1.72 6.78
C ASN A 180 -11.08 2.23 5.34
N TYR A 181 -12.24 1.99 4.74
CA TYR A 181 -12.52 2.53 3.40
C TYR A 181 -12.42 4.07 3.35
N PRO A 182 -12.14 4.68 2.17
CA PRO A 182 -11.77 4.03 0.92
C PRO A 182 -10.32 3.51 0.93
N LYS A 183 -10.11 2.34 0.33
CA LYS A 183 -8.80 1.71 0.16
C LYS A 183 -8.72 0.96 -1.15
N GLY A 184 -7.51 0.73 -1.64
CA GLY A 184 -7.36 0.00 -2.89
C GLY A 184 -6.04 -0.73 -3.03
N PHE A 185 -6.03 -1.65 -3.99
CA PHE A 185 -4.82 -2.22 -4.57
C PHE A 185 -4.82 -1.98 -6.07
N ARG A 186 -3.66 -1.70 -6.60
CA ARG A 186 -3.41 -1.71 -8.04
C ARG A 186 -2.24 -2.61 -8.34
N VAL A 187 -2.40 -3.40 -9.38
CA VAL A 187 -1.35 -4.29 -9.89
C VAL A 187 -1.09 -3.92 -11.33
N ASP A 188 0.16 -3.66 -11.65
CA ASP A 188 0.64 -3.40 -13.00
C ASP A 188 1.93 -4.20 -13.27
N PRO A 189 2.44 -4.27 -14.51
CA PRO A 189 3.65 -5.03 -14.83
C PRO A 189 4.91 -4.59 -14.06
N LYS A 190 4.88 -3.44 -13.39
CA LYS A 190 6.01 -2.88 -12.63
C LYS A 190 5.91 -3.17 -11.14
N GLY A 191 4.73 -3.58 -10.63
CA GLY A 191 4.58 -3.88 -9.22
C GLY A 191 3.17 -3.79 -8.68
N LEU A 192 3.11 -3.79 -7.36
CA LEU A 192 1.90 -3.76 -6.57
C LEU A 192 1.83 -2.45 -5.79
N THR A 193 0.69 -1.79 -5.84
CA THR A 193 0.44 -0.55 -5.12
C THR A 193 -0.70 -0.76 -4.13
N LEU A 194 -0.48 -0.42 -2.86
CA LEU A 194 -1.53 -0.26 -1.86
C LEU A 194 -1.93 1.22 -1.83
N ASP A 195 -3.15 1.51 -2.24
CA ASP A 195 -3.73 2.84 -2.14
C ASP A 195 -4.34 3.03 -0.74
N ILE A 196 -3.64 3.77 0.10
CA ILE A 196 -4.12 4.20 1.42
C ILE A 196 -5.27 5.18 1.25
N CYS A 197 -5.13 6.07 0.29
CA CYS A 197 -6.17 6.97 -0.20
C CYS A 197 -6.24 6.79 -1.73
N PRO A 198 -7.10 5.90 -2.24
CA PRO A 198 -7.25 5.73 -3.68
C PRO A 198 -7.78 7.01 -4.34
N PRO A 199 -7.38 7.31 -5.59
CA PRO A 199 -7.96 8.42 -6.33
C PRO A 199 -9.45 8.15 -6.58
N LEU A 200 -10.30 9.07 -6.14
CA LEU A 200 -11.75 8.97 -6.22
C LEU A 200 -12.31 10.03 -7.16
N VAL A 201 -13.48 9.78 -7.70
CA VAL A 201 -14.23 10.74 -8.49
C VAL A 201 -15.35 11.34 -7.64
N SER A 202 -15.59 12.64 -7.79
CA SER A 202 -16.55 13.38 -6.96
C SER A 202 -17.99 12.84 -7.02
N LYS A 203 -18.37 12.18 -8.12
CA LYS A 203 -19.69 11.53 -8.23
C LYS A 203 -19.92 10.39 -7.24
N ASP A 204 -18.83 9.74 -6.78
CA ASP A 204 -18.91 8.63 -5.83
C ASP A 204 -19.14 9.12 -4.40
N TYR A 205 -18.83 10.40 -4.14
CA TYR A 205 -18.95 11.07 -2.85
C TYR A 205 -19.57 12.46 -3.06
N PRO A 206 -20.90 12.55 -3.20
CA PRO A 206 -21.59 13.81 -3.43
C PRO A 206 -21.41 14.77 -2.25
N LYS A 207 -21.39 16.06 -2.56
CA LYS A 207 -21.29 17.12 -1.55
C LYS A 207 -22.44 17.07 -0.56
N GLY A 208 -22.12 17.23 0.71
CA GLY A 208 -23.07 17.53 1.76
C GLY A 208 -24.05 16.41 2.04
N GLY A 209 -23.63 15.44 2.84
CA GLY A 209 -24.50 14.40 3.36
C GLY A 209 -23.91 13.75 4.59
N ASP A 210 -24.74 13.06 5.35
CA ASP A 210 -24.39 12.28 6.54
C ASP A 210 -23.22 11.31 6.32
N LEU A 211 -22.89 11.00 5.05
CA LEU A 211 -21.82 10.07 4.71
C LEU A 211 -20.43 10.70 4.92
N GLU A 212 -20.26 12.00 4.60
CA GLU A 212 -18.98 12.69 4.74
C GLU A 212 -18.56 12.81 6.21
N ASP A 213 -19.52 13.03 7.11
CA ASP A 213 -19.29 13.13 8.55
C ASP A 213 -18.93 11.79 9.20
N ARG A 214 -19.25 10.66 8.55
CA ARG A 214 -18.98 9.31 9.04
C ARG A 214 -17.73 8.68 8.44
N LEU A 215 -17.13 9.30 7.41
CA LEU A 215 -15.95 8.75 6.78
C LEU A 215 -14.72 8.99 7.65
N TYR A 216 -13.90 7.96 7.72
CA TYR A 216 -12.59 8.00 8.38
C TYR A 216 -11.70 9.12 7.82
N TYR A 217 -11.86 9.41 6.53
CA TYR A 217 -11.31 10.56 5.85
C TYR A 217 -12.46 11.48 5.46
N TYR A 218 -12.31 12.76 5.77
CA TYR A 218 -13.28 13.74 5.28
C TYR A 218 -13.14 13.90 3.77
N LEU A 219 -14.14 13.41 3.03
CA LEU A 219 -14.15 13.39 1.57
C LEU A 219 -15.02 14.52 1.04
N LEU A 220 -14.41 15.39 0.25
CA LEU A 220 -15.10 16.49 -0.40
C LEU A 220 -14.60 16.64 -1.84
N ASP A 221 -15.50 16.59 -2.82
CA ASP A 221 -15.16 16.70 -4.24
C ASP A 221 -14.09 15.69 -4.70
N GLY A 222 -14.15 14.45 -4.24
CA GLY A 222 -13.18 13.41 -4.56
C GLY A 222 -11.78 13.65 -3.98
N ARG A 223 -11.70 14.42 -2.89
CA ARG A 223 -10.46 14.73 -2.18
C ARG A 223 -10.60 14.40 -0.72
N TYR A 224 -9.52 13.88 -0.16
CA TYR A 224 -9.38 13.68 1.28
C TYR A 224 -8.95 14.98 1.93
N THR A 225 -9.57 15.34 3.04
CA THR A 225 -9.22 16.54 3.79
C THR A 225 -8.68 16.13 5.14
N PHE A 226 -7.43 16.49 5.41
CA PHE A 226 -6.75 16.19 6.66
C PHE A 226 -6.51 17.47 7.45
N LYS A 227 -6.97 17.49 8.69
CA LYS A 227 -6.63 18.55 9.64
C LYS A 227 -5.16 18.43 10.04
N GLN A 228 -4.53 19.55 10.38
CA GLN A 228 -3.19 19.59 10.96
C GLN A 228 -3.11 18.68 12.19
N GLY A 229 -2.00 17.96 12.34
CA GLY A 229 -1.75 17.01 13.43
C GLY A 229 -2.47 15.66 13.29
N VAL A 230 -3.35 15.48 12.30
CA VAL A 230 -3.95 14.16 12.06
C VAL A 230 -2.88 13.17 11.63
N SER A 231 -2.83 12.04 12.33
CA SER A 231 -2.01 10.90 11.98
C SER A 231 -2.85 9.63 11.87
N ARG A 232 -2.42 8.71 11.00
CA ARG A 232 -3.07 7.41 10.82
C ARG A 232 -2.05 6.33 10.60
N THR A 233 -2.26 5.19 11.26
CA THR A 233 -1.42 4.00 11.11
C THR A 233 -2.19 2.93 10.38
N HIS A 234 -1.55 2.33 9.38
CA HIS A 234 -2.06 1.21 8.61
C HIS A 234 -1.12 0.02 8.77
N GLU A 235 -1.69 -1.12 9.08
CA GLU A 235 -0.97 -2.38 9.15
C GLU A 235 -1.19 -3.14 7.85
N PHE A 236 -0.08 -3.57 7.23
CA PHE A 236 -0.14 -4.50 6.12
C PHE A 236 0.99 -5.52 6.21
N TRP A 237 0.74 -6.65 5.55
CA TRP A 237 1.65 -7.77 5.54
C TRP A 237 2.05 -8.11 4.12
N MET A 238 3.30 -8.45 3.94
CA MET A 238 3.84 -8.99 2.70
C MET A 238 4.32 -10.41 2.92
N ASP A 239 4.17 -11.27 1.91
CA ASP A 239 4.73 -12.62 1.92
C ASP A 239 5.39 -12.90 0.57
N TYR A 240 6.66 -13.26 0.60
CA TYR A 240 7.44 -13.66 -0.57
C TYR A 240 7.49 -15.19 -0.74
N GLY A 241 6.71 -15.92 0.01
CA GLY A 241 6.55 -17.37 -0.05
C GLY A 241 5.48 -17.83 -1.04
N LYS A 242 5.48 -19.12 -1.35
CA LYS A 242 4.45 -19.75 -2.19
C LYS A 242 3.23 -20.19 -1.37
N VAL A 243 2.75 -19.32 -0.50
CA VAL A 243 1.57 -19.60 0.34
C VAL A 243 0.31 -19.21 -0.43
N ALA A 244 -0.74 -20.06 -0.35
CA ALA A 244 -2.02 -19.70 -0.95
C ALA A 244 -2.57 -18.41 -0.32
N LEU A 245 -3.10 -17.51 -1.15
CA LEU A 245 -3.59 -16.19 -0.71
C LEU A 245 -4.63 -16.31 0.41
N THR A 246 -5.52 -17.29 0.35
CA THR A 246 -6.53 -17.55 1.39
C THR A 246 -5.91 -17.89 2.74
N THR A 247 -4.87 -18.73 2.76
CA THR A 247 -4.12 -19.08 3.98
C THR A 247 -3.38 -17.87 4.54
N PHE A 248 -2.80 -17.05 3.66
CA PHE A 248 -2.12 -15.82 4.05
C PHE A 248 -3.09 -14.81 4.68
N VAL A 249 -4.23 -14.55 4.05
CA VAL A 249 -5.28 -13.63 4.55
C VAL A 249 -5.80 -14.08 5.91
N ASN A 250 -6.12 -15.36 6.06
CA ASN A 250 -6.61 -15.89 7.34
C ASN A 250 -5.57 -15.72 8.46
N ALA A 251 -4.28 -15.92 8.16
CA ALA A 251 -3.21 -15.70 9.13
C ALA A 251 -3.09 -14.23 9.55
N VAL A 252 -3.26 -13.29 8.61
CA VAL A 252 -3.23 -11.84 8.91
C VAL A 252 -4.44 -11.42 9.76
N SER A 253 -5.60 -12.00 9.50
CA SER A 253 -6.83 -11.71 10.25
C SER A 253 -6.85 -12.31 11.67
N LEU A 254 -6.05 -13.35 11.94
CA LEU A 254 -5.99 -14.04 13.23
C LEU A 254 -4.93 -13.46 14.19
N VAL A 255 -4.08 -12.54 13.75
CA VAL A 255 -3.11 -11.86 14.62
C VAL A 255 -3.87 -10.75 15.37
N ILE A 256 -4.54 -11.14 16.44
CA ILE A 256 -5.16 -10.27 17.44
C ILE A 256 -4.13 -9.94 18.52
#